data_501c757cb58c0ddf4f5685d105baeb63
#
_entry.id   501c757cb58c0ddf4f5685d105baeb63
#
_cell.length_a   1.000
_cell.length_b   1.000
_cell.length_c   1.000
_cell.angle_alpha   90.00
_cell.angle_beta   90.00
_cell.angle_gamma   90.00
#
_symmetry.space_group_name_H-M   'P 1'
#
loop_
_entity.id
_entity.type
_entity.pdbx_description
1 polymer ?
#
loop_
_entity_poly.entity_id
_entity_poly.type
_entity_poly.pdbx_seq_one_letter_code
_entity_poly.pdbx_strand_id
1 'polypeptide(L)'
;FNYFEDGKLVNTKFRSGAKNFKMVQGAELIPYNIDSVLGQDTCIIHEGELDAASSLAAGFKSVISVPAGANANLSWLDRFMESHFENLKDIIIAVDTDSAGLKLRDELVNRLGAERCRVAVYGPGCKDANEHLVKYGIDSLRIAIEQAEEIPLEGIFTAADLHEDLRALFDNGFGPGAETGWEEMDKICTYERRRLVIVTGIPGAGKSEWLDELVLRLCMRHQWKIAFFSPENNPIVYHLRKLVEKLTGHRFQNGCGMTEGLLANSEDFLTENVSHISLK
;
A
#
# COMPACT_ATOMS: atom_id res chain seq x y z
N PHE A 1 29.27 -23.09 -4.31
CA PHE A 1 27.86 -23.45 -4.47
C PHE A 1 27.60 -23.82 -5.92
N ASN A 2 27.07 -25.02 -6.16
CA ASN A 2 26.69 -25.52 -7.47
C ASN A 2 25.20 -25.35 -7.68
N TYR A 3 24.81 -24.81 -8.84
CA TYR A 3 23.42 -24.58 -9.21
C TYR A 3 23.02 -25.62 -10.24
N PHE A 4 21.97 -26.35 -9.93
CA PHE A 4 21.43 -27.40 -10.77
C PHE A 4 20.03 -27.05 -11.27
N GLU A 5 19.71 -27.50 -12.48
CA GLU A 5 18.38 -27.46 -13.08
C GLU A 5 18.17 -28.78 -13.82
N ASP A 6 17.10 -29.46 -13.54
CA ASP A 6 16.82 -30.83 -14.05
C ASP A 6 17.98 -31.80 -13.79
N GLY A 7 18.64 -31.68 -12.64
CA GLY A 7 19.79 -32.47 -12.25
C GLY A 7 21.09 -32.16 -13.01
N LYS A 8 21.12 -31.15 -13.89
CA LYS A 8 22.29 -30.72 -14.63
C LYS A 8 22.94 -29.50 -13.99
N LEU A 9 24.29 -29.52 -13.92
CA LEU A 9 25.03 -28.36 -13.44
C LEU A 9 24.96 -27.21 -14.45
N VAL A 10 24.34 -26.10 -14.05
CA VAL A 10 24.13 -24.89 -14.89
C VAL A 10 25.11 -23.78 -14.52
N ASN A 11 25.42 -23.61 -13.23
CA ASN A 11 26.30 -22.55 -12.76
C ASN A 11 27.08 -22.98 -11.50
N THR A 12 28.16 -22.28 -11.21
CA THR A 12 28.90 -22.42 -9.95
C THR A 12 29.29 -21.05 -9.42
N LYS A 13 28.94 -20.80 -8.16
CA LYS A 13 29.33 -19.59 -7.41
C LYS A 13 30.44 -19.94 -6.43
N PHE A 14 31.53 -19.23 -6.55
CA PHE A 14 32.68 -19.35 -5.67
C PHE A 14 32.63 -18.27 -4.60
N ARG A 15 32.94 -18.64 -3.36
CA ARG A 15 33.06 -17.70 -2.24
C ARG A 15 34.44 -17.88 -1.59
N SER A 16 35.18 -16.79 -1.45
CA SER A 16 36.43 -16.78 -0.67
C SER A 16 36.16 -16.55 0.81
N GLY A 17 37.14 -16.86 1.66
CA GLY A 17 37.07 -16.55 3.11
C GLY A 17 36.91 -15.05 3.42
N ALA A 18 37.34 -14.19 2.51
CA ALA A 18 37.15 -12.72 2.59
C ALA A 18 35.79 -12.23 2.06
N LYS A 19 34.79 -13.12 1.89
CA LYS A 19 33.45 -12.84 1.36
C LYS A 19 33.43 -12.26 -0.07
N ASN A 20 34.46 -12.50 -0.87
CA ASN A 20 34.42 -12.18 -2.30
C ASN A 20 33.71 -13.30 -3.07
N PHE A 21 32.81 -12.91 -3.96
CA PHE A 21 32.00 -13.81 -4.76
C PHE A 21 32.44 -13.75 -6.22
N LYS A 22 32.47 -14.90 -6.89
CA LYS A 22 32.68 -15.01 -8.33
C LYS A 22 31.81 -16.13 -8.90
N MET A 23 31.14 -15.86 -10.00
CA MET A 23 30.38 -16.86 -10.77
C MET A 23 31.13 -17.22 -12.04
N VAL A 24 30.78 -18.36 -12.63
CA VAL A 24 31.26 -18.72 -13.95
C VAL A 24 30.78 -17.71 -14.97
N GLN A 25 31.69 -17.15 -15.75
CA GLN A 25 31.36 -16.11 -16.72
C GLN A 25 30.46 -16.66 -17.83
N GLY A 26 29.34 -15.95 -18.11
CA GLY A 26 28.39 -16.37 -19.14
C GLY A 26 27.47 -17.53 -18.75
N ALA A 27 27.57 -18.03 -17.51
CA ALA A 27 26.64 -19.01 -17.00
C ALA A 27 25.29 -18.37 -16.65
N GLU A 28 24.24 -19.14 -16.77
CA GLU A 28 22.88 -18.68 -16.53
C GLU A 28 22.61 -18.42 -15.04
N LEU A 29 21.85 -17.36 -14.74
CA LEU A 29 21.47 -17.01 -13.38
C LEU A 29 20.13 -17.68 -13.03
N ILE A 30 20.20 -18.77 -12.27
CA ILE A 30 19.05 -19.49 -11.74
C ILE A 30 19.09 -19.48 -10.21
N PRO A 31 17.94 -19.68 -9.52
CA PRO A 31 17.94 -19.83 -8.06
C PRO A 31 18.80 -21.02 -7.62
N TYR A 32 19.51 -20.85 -6.52
CA TYR A 32 20.21 -21.99 -5.92
C TYR A 32 19.20 -23.03 -5.44
N ASN A 33 19.46 -24.30 -5.76
CA ASN A 33 18.66 -25.46 -5.38
C ASN A 33 17.21 -25.43 -5.92
N ILE A 34 17.00 -24.87 -7.12
CA ILE A 34 15.66 -24.69 -7.72
C ILE A 34 14.89 -26.02 -7.88
N ASP A 35 15.58 -27.12 -8.21
CA ASP A 35 14.97 -28.44 -8.39
C ASP A 35 14.24 -28.93 -7.12
N SER A 36 14.60 -28.40 -5.95
CA SER A 36 13.96 -28.78 -4.67
C SER A 36 12.50 -28.36 -4.54
N VAL A 37 12.05 -27.44 -5.38
CA VAL A 37 10.68 -26.90 -5.37
C VAL A 37 9.72 -27.79 -6.14
N LEU A 38 10.22 -28.57 -7.08
CA LEU A 38 9.37 -29.40 -7.95
C LEU A 38 8.51 -30.39 -7.17
N GLY A 39 7.19 -30.33 -7.40
CA GLY A 39 6.24 -31.23 -6.77
C GLY A 39 6.02 -30.99 -5.27
N GLN A 40 6.43 -29.84 -4.74
CA GLN A 40 6.19 -29.46 -3.36
C GLN A 40 4.99 -28.51 -3.25
N ASP A 41 4.35 -28.51 -2.08
CA ASP A 41 3.27 -27.54 -1.74
C ASP A 41 3.85 -26.26 -1.09
N THR A 42 5.09 -26.31 -0.59
CA THR A 42 5.73 -25.21 0.15
C THR A 42 7.12 -24.93 -0.39
N CYS A 43 7.57 -23.66 -0.26
CA CYS A 43 8.93 -23.26 -0.60
C CYS A 43 9.43 -22.19 0.40
N ILE A 44 10.72 -22.29 0.77
CA ILE A 44 11.41 -21.25 1.54
C ILE A 44 12.37 -20.52 0.61
N ILE A 45 12.28 -19.21 0.55
CA ILE A 45 13.10 -18.35 -0.31
C ILE A 45 14.02 -17.51 0.55
N HIS A 46 15.33 -17.70 0.39
CA HIS A 46 16.37 -16.94 1.05
C HIS A 46 17.06 -15.96 0.11
N GLU A 47 17.77 -14.98 0.69
CA GLU A 47 18.62 -14.08 -0.08
C GLU A 47 19.94 -14.76 -0.48
N GLY A 48 20.56 -15.50 0.42
CA GLY A 48 21.88 -16.10 0.26
C GLY A 48 21.89 -17.63 0.32
N GLU A 49 22.91 -18.23 -0.30
CA GLU A 49 23.07 -19.69 -0.34
C GLU A 49 23.40 -20.28 1.03
N LEU A 50 24.06 -19.51 1.93
CA LEU A 50 24.33 -19.99 3.31
C LEU A 50 23.07 -20.02 4.16
N ASP A 51 22.16 -19.10 3.93
CA ASP A 51 20.87 -19.05 4.60
C ASP A 51 19.98 -20.20 4.15
N ALA A 52 19.98 -20.47 2.84
CA ALA A 52 19.34 -21.67 2.28
C ALA A 52 19.95 -22.96 2.87
N ALA A 53 21.27 -23.05 2.95
CA ALA A 53 21.95 -24.20 3.57
C ALA A 53 21.62 -24.35 5.06
N SER A 54 21.43 -23.24 5.79
CA SER A 54 21.00 -23.25 7.20
C SER A 54 19.60 -23.84 7.36
N SER A 55 18.67 -23.50 6.49
CA SER A 55 17.31 -24.06 6.49
C SER A 55 17.29 -25.53 6.05
N LEU A 56 18.12 -25.91 5.07
CA LEU A 56 18.33 -27.32 4.71
C LEU A 56 18.86 -28.13 5.91
N ALA A 57 19.84 -27.59 6.65
CA ALA A 57 20.36 -28.21 7.86
C ALA A 57 19.31 -28.33 8.97
N ALA A 58 18.36 -27.39 9.06
CA ALA A 58 17.21 -27.43 9.95
C ALA A 58 16.15 -28.48 9.55
N GLY A 59 16.32 -29.16 8.41
CA GLY A 59 15.49 -30.28 7.96
C GLY A 59 14.40 -29.92 6.94
N PHE A 60 14.35 -28.70 6.45
CA PHE A 60 13.47 -28.30 5.36
C PHE A 60 14.01 -28.86 4.03
N LYS A 61 13.10 -29.19 3.11
CA LYS A 61 13.49 -29.82 1.83
C LYS A 61 13.39 -28.87 0.65
N SER A 62 12.31 -28.12 0.56
CA SER A 62 12.04 -27.17 -0.50
C SER A 62 12.56 -25.78 -0.11
N VAL A 63 13.82 -25.54 -0.39
CA VAL A 63 14.56 -24.35 0.03
C VAL A 63 15.41 -23.85 -1.11
N ILE A 64 15.28 -22.59 -1.45
CA ILE A 64 16.07 -21.93 -2.49
C ILE A 64 16.72 -20.65 -1.98
N SER A 65 17.71 -20.14 -2.72
CA SER A 65 18.10 -18.73 -2.60
C SER A 65 18.01 -18.02 -3.95
N VAL A 66 17.77 -16.72 -3.92
CA VAL A 66 17.73 -15.90 -5.14
C VAL A 66 19.11 -15.87 -5.83
N PRO A 67 19.18 -15.74 -7.17
CA PRO A 67 20.44 -15.95 -7.90
C PRO A 67 21.55 -14.94 -7.61
N ALA A 68 21.20 -13.70 -7.29
CA ALA A 68 22.13 -12.57 -7.23
C ALA A 68 22.03 -11.74 -5.95
N GLY A 69 21.57 -12.34 -4.84
CA GLY A 69 21.34 -11.63 -3.57
C GLY A 69 20.18 -10.63 -3.69
N ALA A 70 20.15 -9.62 -2.82
CA ALA A 70 19.07 -8.61 -2.73
C ALA A 70 18.92 -7.71 -3.97
N ASN A 71 19.09 -8.27 -5.17
CA ASN A 71 18.83 -7.54 -6.41
C ASN A 71 17.35 -7.64 -6.76
N ALA A 72 16.70 -6.50 -6.92
CA ALA A 72 15.26 -6.39 -7.28
C ALA A 72 14.93 -6.90 -8.71
N ASN A 73 15.93 -7.36 -9.48
CA ASN A 73 15.67 -7.98 -10.77
C ASN A 73 15.22 -9.44 -10.57
N LEU A 74 13.92 -9.65 -10.57
CA LEU A 74 13.27 -10.95 -10.42
C LEU A 74 12.91 -11.60 -11.79
N SER A 75 13.61 -11.27 -12.88
CA SER A 75 13.34 -11.85 -14.21
C SER A 75 13.49 -13.38 -14.24
N TRP A 76 14.31 -13.95 -13.34
CA TRP A 76 14.43 -15.40 -13.16
C TRP A 76 13.10 -16.02 -12.69
N LEU A 77 12.29 -15.30 -11.91
CA LEU A 77 11.01 -15.79 -11.41
C LEU A 77 10.01 -16.03 -12.54
N ASP A 78 10.01 -15.14 -13.55
CA ASP A 78 9.13 -15.30 -14.73
C ASP A 78 9.37 -16.61 -15.46
N ARG A 79 10.64 -17.04 -15.53
CA ARG A 79 11.03 -18.31 -16.15
C ARG A 79 10.52 -19.55 -15.40
N PHE A 80 10.53 -19.48 -14.07
CA PHE A 80 10.18 -20.62 -13.22
C PHE A 80 8.74 -20.57 -12.67
N MET A 81 7.99 -19.50 -12.96
CA MET A 81 6.67 -19.28 -12.36
C MET A 81 5.73 -20.46 -12.60
N GLU A 82 5.48 -20.81 -13.86
CA GLU A 82 4.52 -21.85 -14.23
C GLU A 82 4.92 -23.23 -13.73
N SER A 83 6.22 -23.56 -13.83
CA SER A 83 6.72 -24.91 -13.55
C SER A 83 7.00 -25.18 -12.07
N HIS A 84 7.38 -24.15 -11.28
CA HIS A 84 7.87 -24.33 -9.91
C HIS A 84 7.03 -23.59 -8.86
N PHE A 85 6.42 -22.43 -9.19
CA PHE A 85 5.80 -21.57 -8.19
C PHE A 85 4.27 -21.48 -8.26
N GLU A 86 3.66 -21.77 -9.41
CA GLU A 86 2.21 -21.60 -9.61
C GLU A 86 1.37 -22.44 -8.65
N ASN A 87 1.78 -23.68 -8.39
CA ASN A 87 1.05 -24.61 -7.55
C ASN A 87 1.43 -24.58 -6.06
N LEU A 88 2.37 -23.75 -5.66
CA LEU A 88 2.75 -23.60 -4.25
C LEU A 88 1.60 -22.96 -3.47
N LYS A 89 1.31 -23.53 -2.31
CA LYS A 89 0.25 -23.07 -1.39
C LYS A 89 0.81 -22.15 -0.30
N ASP A 90 2.07 -22.37 0.09
CA ASP A 90 2.71 -21.65 1.19
C ASP A 90 4.16 -21.34 0.83
N ILE A 91 4.50 -20.06 0.80
CA ILE A 91 5.83 -19.57 0.44
C ILE A 91 6.37 -18.75 1.60
N ILE A 92 7.47 -19.23 2.19
CA ILE A 92 8.10 -18.53 3.31
C ILE A 92 9.24 -17.67 2.78
N ILE A 93 9.07 -16.35 2.89
CA ILE A 93 10.09 -15.38 2.53
C ILE A 93 11.01 -15.19 3.72
N ALA A 94 12.23 -15.68 3.60
CA ALA A 94 13.23 -15.76 4.66
C ALA A 94 14.51 -14.99 4.31
N VAL A 95 14.34 -13.77 3.78
CA VAL A 95 15.42 -12.87 3.36
C VAL A 95 15.99 -12.06 4.52
N ASP A 96 17.07 -11.31 4.26
CA ASP A 96 17.72 -10.47 5.26
C ASP A 96 16.78 -9.36 5.75
N THR A 97 16.94 -8.93 7.00
CA THR A 97 16.12 -7.86 7.61
C THR A 97 16.67 -6.46 7.38
N ASP A 98 17.69 -6.30 6.54
CA ASP A 98 18.21 -5.00 6.16
C ASP A 98 17.37 -4.33 5.05
N SER A 99 17.72 -3.10 4.68
CA SER A 99 16.93 -2.32 3.70
C SER A 99 16.88 -2.95 2.30
N ALA A 100 17.87 -3.74 1.92
CA ALA A 100 17.93 -4.40 0.63
C ALA A 100 17.07 -5.67 0.64
N GLY A 101 17.18 -6.49 1.70
CA GLY A 101 16.34 -7.66 1.92
C GLY A 101 14.85 -7.32 2.04
N LEU A 102 14.50 -6.23 2.73
CA LEU A 102 13.11 -5.76 2.83
C LEU A 102 12.52 -5.40 1.45
N LYS A 103 13.29 -4.75 0.57
CA LYS A 103 12.84 -4.46 -0.80
C LYS A 103 12.66 -5.75 -1.63
N LEU A 104 13.59 -6.69 -1.47
CA LEU A 104 13.47 -7.99 -2.12
C LEU A 104 12.23 -8.75 -1.64
N ARG A 105 11.95 -8.73 -0.33
CA ARG A 105 10.73 -9.28 0.27
C ARG A 105 9.48 -8.73 -0.39
N ASP A 106 9.36 -7.40 -0.40
CA ASP A 106 8.18 -6.72 -0.92
C ASP A 106 7.95 -7.03 -2.41
N GLU A 107 9.02 -7.10 -3.19
CA GLU A 107 8.93 -7.46 -4.61
C GLU A 107 8.57 -8.94 -4.83
N LEU A 108 9.11 -9.86 -4.03
CA LEU A 108 8.73 -11.28 -4.06
C LEU A 108 7.25 -11.46 -3.72
N VAL A 109 6.79 -10.80 -2.64
CA VAL A 109 5.38 -10.83 -2.20
C VAL A 109 4.45 -10.31 -3.29
N ASN A 110 4.79 -9.18 -3.91
CA ASN A 110 4.00 -8.59 -5.00
C ASN A 110 3.83 -9.53 -6.20
N ARG A 111 4.88 -10.30 -6.52
CA ARG A 111 4.85 -11.22 -7.67
C ARG A 111 4.26 -12.59 -7.35
N LEU A 112 4.47 -13.08 -6.14
CA LEU A 112 4.01 -14.41 -5.73
C LEU A 112 2.60 -14.43 -5.17
N GLY A 113 2.08 -13.26 -4.71
CA GLY A 113 0.78 -13.12 -4.05
C GLY A 113 0.91 -13.17 -2.52
N ALA A 114 0.47 -12.10 -1.85
CA ALA A 114 0.60 -11.95 -0.40
C ALA A 114 -0.20 -13.03 0.36
N GLU A 115 -1.30 -13.50 -0.22
CA GLU A 115 -2.22 -14.48 0.38
C GLU A 115 -1.59 -15.87 0.60
N ARG A 116 -0.50 -16.18 -0.08
CA ARG A 116 0.25 -17.43 0.07
C ARG A 116 1.68 -17.23 0.54
N CYS A 117 2.03 -16.00 0.93
CA CYS A 117 3.34 -15.68 1.44
C CYS A 117 3.31 -15.45 2.95
N ARG A 118 4.33 -15.97 3.65
CA ARG A 118 4.62 -15.69 5.06
C ARG A 118 6.05 -15.21 5.19
N VAL A 119 6.37 -14.46 6.24
CA VAL A 119 7.70 -13.90 6.48
C VAL A 119 8.32 -14.56 7.71
N ALA A 120 9.52 -15.10 7.56
CA ALA A 120 10.29 -15.63 8.69
C ALA A 120 10.78 -14.47 9.58
N VAL A 121 10.61 -14.63 10.90
CA VAL A 121 11.06 -13.64 11.88
C VAL A 121 12.22 -14.23 12.68
N TYR A 122 13.38 -13.57 12.59
CA TYR A 122 14.57 -14.03 13.27
C TYR A 122 14.66 -13.48 14.70
N GLY A 123 15.33 -14.22 15.58
CA GLY A 123 15.54 -13.79 16.95
C GLY A 123 16.36 -12.49 17.08
N PRO A 124 16.27 -11.82 18.24
CA PRO A 124 16.88 -10.52 18.47
C PRO A 124 18.38 -10.47 18.11
N GLY A 125 18.73 -9.49 17.25
CA GLY A 125 20.11 -9.28 16.80
C GLY A 125 20.62 -10.28 15.76
N CYS A 126 19.72 -10.95 15.07
CA CYS A 126 20.02 -11.74 13.86
C CYS A 126 19.34 -11.08 12.65
N LYS A 127 20.07 -10.91 11.57
CA LYS A 127 19.55 -10.33 10.33
C LYS A 127 19.14 -11.38 9.30
N ASP A 128 19.69 -12.58 9.40
CA ASP A 128 19.50 -13.67 8.46
C ASP A 128 19.39 -15.04 9.16
N ALA A 129 19.09 -16.08 8.39
CA ALA A 129 18.90 -17.44 8.90
C ALA A 129 20.20 -18.05 9.43
N ASN A 130 21.35 -17.74 8.81
CA ASN A 130 22.63 -18.25 9.24
C ASN A 130 23.06 -17.66 10.58
N GLU A 131 22.89 -16.34 10.80
CA GLU A 131 23.15 -15.71 12.09
C GLU A 131 22.23 -16.30 13.18
N HIS A 132 20.95 -16.53 12.85
CA HIS A 132 20.01 -17.16 13.78
C HIS A 132 20.46 -18.58 14.15
N LEU A 133 20.83 -19.39 13.16
CA LEU A 133 21.33 -20.75 13.37
C LEU A 133 22.56 -20.77 14.30
N VAL A 134 23.53 -19.90 14.03
CA VAL A 134 24.78 -19.83 14.81
C VAL A 134 24.53 -19.38 16.25
N LYS A 135 23.60 -18.44 16.44
CA LYS A 135 23.35 -17.85 17.76
C LYS A 135 22.40 -18.65 18.63
N TYR A 136 21.33 -19.17 18.05
CA TYR A 136 20.23 -19.81 18.79
C TYR A 136 20.08 -21.31 18.53
N GLY A 137 20.81 -21.84 17.56
CA GLY A 137 20.80 -23.27 17.25
C GLY A 137 19.74 -23.69 16.23
N ILE A 138 19.83 -24.95 15.81
CA ILE A 138 19.05 -25.49 14.70
C ILE A 138 17.55 -25.61 14.99
N ASP A 139 17.18 -25.99 16.22
CA ASP A 139 15.79 -26.16 16.60
C ASP A 139 15.07 -24.79 16.68
N SER A 140 15.80 -23.76 17.14
CA SER A 140 15.27 -22.39 17.17
C SER A 140 15.03 -21.83 15.75
N LEU A 141 15.93 -22.11 14.81
CA LEU A 141 15.74 -21.72 13.41
C LEU A 141 14.53 -22.45 12.80
N ARG A 142 14.38 -23.74 13.09
CA ARG A 142 13.21 -24.50 12.63
C ARG A 142 11.91 -23.85 13.09
N ILE A 143 11.81 -23.54 14.39
CA ILE A 143 10.64 -22.88 14.97
C ILE A 143 10.38 -21.52 14.31
N ALA A 144 11.41 -20.71 14.11
CA ALA A 144 11.28 -19.38 13.49
C ALA A 144 10.72 -19.44 12.06
N ILE A 145 11.08 -20.49 11.31
CA ILE A 145 10.55 -20.70 9.94
C ILE A 145 9.14 -21.28 9.98
N GLU A 146 8.86 -22.27 10.83
CA GLU A 146 7.53 -22.87 10.97
C GLU A 146 6.48 -21.85 11.46
N GLN A 147 6.88 -20.92 12.32
CA GLN A 147 6.06 -19.84 12.86
C GLN A 147 6.17 -18.54 12.04
N ALA A 148 6.55 -18.62 10.77
CA ALA A 148 6.58 -17.46 9.89
C ALA A 148 5.24 -16.72 9.92
N GLU A 149 5.30 -15.38 10.00
CA GLU A 149 4.14 -14.51 10.14
C GLU A 149 3.43 -14.29 8.81
N GLU A 150 2.10 -14.28 8.83
CA GLU A 150 1.30 -13.90 7.69
C GLU A 150 1.52 -12.43 7.32
N ILE A 151 1.48 -12.12 6.04
CA ILE A 151 1.59 -10.75 5.57
C ILE A 151 0.21 -10.12 5.61
N PRO A 152 0.00 -9.02 6.35
CA PRO A 152 -1.27 -8.32 6.34
C PRO A 152 -1.63 -7.89 4.91
N LEU A 153 -2.76 -8.33 4.41
CA LEU A 153 -3.26 -7.91 3.10
C LEU A 153 -3.73 -6.46 3.18
N GLU A 154 -3.20 -5.60 2.32
CA GLU A 154 -3.56 -4.19 2.29
C GLU A 154 -5.07 -4.01 2.08
N GLY A 155 -5.69 -3.26 2.98
CA GLY A 155 -7.13 -3.00 2.93
C GLY A 155 -8.03 -4.10 3.51
N ILE A 156 -7.47 -5.21 4.02
CA ILE A 156 -8.21 -6.23 4.76
C ILE A 156 -7.86 -6.12 6.24
N PHE A 157 -8.87 -5.91 7.06
CA PHE A 157 -8.73 -5.76 8.50
C PHE A 157 -9.55 -6.81 9.24
N THR A 158 -8.97 -7.39 10.26
CA THR A 158 -9.69 -8.24 11.23
C THR A 158 -10.25 -7.37 12.36
N ALA A 159 -11.14 -7.93 13.18
CA ALA A 159 -11.62 -7.24 14.37
C ALA A 159 -10.51 -6.95 15.39
N ALA A 160 -9.44 -7.78 15.39
CA ALA A 160 -8.28 -7.59 16.25
C ALA A 160 -7.47 -6.35 15.82
N ASP A 161 -7.30 -6.13 14.52
CA ASP A 161 -6.57 -4.98 13.97
C ASP A 161 -7.26 -3.65 14.29
N LEU A 162 -8.59 -3.67 14.45
CA LEU A 162 -9.42 -2.50 14.73
C LEU A 162 -9.90 -2.43 16.19
N HIS A 163 -9.29 -3.21 17.09
CA HIS A 163 -9.74 -3.32 18.48
C HIS A 163 -9.73 -1.97 19.22
N GLU A 164 -8.67 -1.20 19.07
CA GLU A 164 -8.53 0.11 19.71
C GLU A 164 -9.55 1.12 19.16
N ASP A 165 -9.73 1.15 17.84
CA ASP A 165 -10.71 2.01 17.18
C ASP A 165 -12.15 1.64 17.59
N LEU A 166 -12.43 0.33 17.68
CA LEU A 166 -13.73 -0.16 18.13
C LEU A 166 -14.00 0.21 19.60
N ARG A 167 -12.98 0.12 20.46
CA ARG A 167 -13.07 0.57 21.86
C ARG A 167 -13.30 2.07 21.95
N ALA A 168 -12.54 2.87 21.20
CA ALA A 168 -12.71 4.32 21.17
C ALA A 168 -14.13 4.70 20.71
N LEU A 169 -14.66 4.00 19.69
CA LEU A 169 -16.03 4.20 19.23
C LEU A 169 -17.07 3.80 20.28
N PHE A 170 -16.84 2.72 21.03
CA PHE A 170 -17.72 2.28 22.11
C PHE A 170 -17.78 3.30 23.26
N ASP A 171 -16.62 3.82 23.66
CA ASP A 171 -16.50 4.72 24.81
C ASP A 171 -16.98 6.16 24.48
N ASN A 172 -16.76 6.64 23.26
CA ASN A 172 -17.05 8.02 22.85
C ASN A 172 -18.28 8.15 21.94
N GLY A 173 -18.84 7.05 21.43
CA GLY A 173 -19.88 7.07 20.43
C GLY A 173 -19.39 7.58 19.06
N PHE A 174 -20.30 7.71 18.11
CA PHE A 174 -20.03 8.40 16.84
C PHE A 174 -19.88 9.89 17.14
N GLY A 175 -18.73 10.47 16.81
CA GLY A 175 -18.53 11.90 16.94
C GLY A 175 -19.54 12.69 16.12
N PRO A 176 -19.83 13.96 16.51
CA PRO A 176 -20.68 14.82 15.71
C PRO A 176 -20.04 15.03 14.34
N GLY A 177 -20.83 14.89 13.28
CA GLY A 177 -20.41 15.26 11.94
C GLY A 177 -20.17 16.76 11.80
N ALA A 178 -19.69 17.19 10.64
CA ALA A 178 -19.51 18.60 10.33
C ALA A 178 -20.86 19.31 10.20
N GLU A 179 -21.05 20.34 11.00
CA GLU A 179 -22.24 21.19 10.99
C GLU A 179 -22.20 22.20 9.84
N THR A 180 -23.34 22.48 9.25
CA THR A 180 -23.50 23.44 8.17
C THR A 180 -23.56 24.88 8.64
N GLY A 181 -23.97 25.10 9.91
CA GLY A 181 -24.35 26.37 10.49
C GLY A 181 -25.79 26.83 10.15
N TRP A 182 -26.56 25.94 9.55
CA TRP A 182 -28.03 26.09 9.50
C TRP A 182 -28.63 25.31 10.67
N GLU A 183 -28.98 26.01 11.73
CA GLU A 183 -29.37 25.40 13.01
C GLU A 183 -30.45 24.33 12.89
N GLU A 184 -31.48 24.56 12.05
CA GLU A 184 -32.55 23.58 11.87
C GLU A 184 -32.11 22.35 11.09
N MET A 185 -31.15 22.51 10.20
CA MET A 185 -30.57 21.40 9.45
C MET A 185 -29.61 20.58 10.31
N ASP A 186 -28.77 21.25 11.08
CA ASP A 186 -27.78 20.62 11.94
C ASP A 186 -28.41 19.77 13.06
N LYS A 187 -29.68 20.06 13.43
CA LYS A 187 -30.49 19.19 14.30
C LYS A 187 -30.92 17.88 13.66
N ILE A 188 -30.98 17.84 12.33
CA ILE A 188 -31.49 16.69 11.57
C ILE A 188 -30.33 15.86 11.01
N CYS A 189 -29.32 16.51 10.43
CA CYS A 189 -28.17 15.84 9.83
C CYS A 189 -26.92 16.71 9.88
N THR A 190 -25.78 16.04 10.01
CA THR A 190 -24.43 16.58 9.88
C THR A 190 -23.68 15.80 8.83
N TYR A 191 -22.53 16.29 8.39
CA TYR A 191 -21.79 15.73 7.26
C TYR A 191 -20.48 15.09 7.70
N GLU A 192 -20.21 13.89 7.17
CA GLU A 192 -18.93 13.21 7.36
C GLU A 192 -18.16 13.12 6.04
N ARG A 193 -16.82 13.23 6.12
CA ARG A 193 -15.95 12.91 4.99
C ARG A 193 -16.07 11.43 4.63
N ARG A 194 -15.82 11.09 3.35
CA ARG A 194 -15.87 9.71 2.83
C ARG A 194 -17.26 9.08 2.85
N ARG A 195 -18.31 9.88 2.95
CA ARG A 195 -19.71 9.43 2.80
C ARG A 195 -20.29 9.89 1.48
N LEU A 196 -21.09 9.04 0.85
CA LEU A 196 -21.87 9.41 -0.33
C LEU A 196 -23.14 10.12 0.13
N VAL A 197 -23.34 11.33 -0.35
CA VAL A 197 -24.58 12.11 -0.10
C VAL A 197 -25.28 12.30 -1.43
N ILE A 198 -26.56 11.92 -1.50
CA ILE A 198 -27.39 12.07 -2.70
C ILE A 198 -28.42 13.17 -2.46
N VAL A 199 -28.37 14.24 -3.28
CA VAL A 199 -29.32 15.35 -3.23
C VAL A 199 -30.30 15.22 -4.39
N THR A 200 -31.59 15.01 -4.10
CA THR A 200 -32.63 14.84 -5.11
C THR A 200 -33.70 15.94 -5.01
N GLY A 201 -34.46 16.10 -6.06
CA GLY A 201 -35.58 17.03 -6.13
C GLY A 201 -35.96 17.34 -7.58
N ILE A 202 -37.11 17.96 -7.76
CA ILE A 202 -37.61 18.34 -9.09
C ILE A 202 -36.69 19.38 -9.78
N PRO A 203 -36.66 19.45 -11.11
CA PRO A 203 -35.95 20.50 -11.84
C PRO A 203 -36.36 21.91 -11.35
N GLY A 204 -35.38 22.80 -11.22
CA GLY A 204 -35.63 24.17 -10.77
C GLY A 204 -35.83 24.37 -9.27
N ALA A 205 -35.76 23.32 -8.45
CA ALA A 205 -35.93 23.42 -6.99
C ALA A 205 -34.73 24.04 -6.23
N GLY A 206 -33.69 24.47 -6.92
CA GLY A 206 -32.52 25.12 -6.29
C GLY A 206 -31.47 24.16 -5.73
N LYS A 207 -31.50 22.86 -6.09
CA LYS A 207 -30.51 21.85 -5.58
C LYS A 207 -29.06 22.29 -5.72
N SER A 208 -28.70 22.77 -6.90
CA SER A 208 -27.31 23.20 -7.18
C SER A 208 -26.94 24.44 -6.36
N GLU A 209 -27.87 25.40 -6.26
CA GLU A 209 -27.66 26.60 -5.45
C GLU A 209 -27.48 26.26 -3.95
N TRP A 210 -28.29 25.32 -3.45
CA TRP A 210 -28.18 24.84 -2.09
C TRP A 210 -26.86 24.08 -1.86
N LEU A 211 -26.45 23.22 -2.82
CA LEU A 211 -25.19 22.47 -2.75
C LEU A 211 -23.99 23.41 -2.75
N ASP A 212 -23.98 24.42 -3.62
CA ASP A 212 -22.92 25.43 -3.67
C ASP A 212 -22.76 26.14 -2.31
N GLU A 213 -23.87 26.53 -1.70
CA GLU A 213 -23.86 27.17 -0.37
C GLU A 213 -23.40 26.20 0.73
N LEU A 214 -23.88 24.95 0.71
CA LEU A 214 -23.48 23.92 1.67
C LEU A 214 -21.96 23.71 1.65
N VAL A 215 -21.37 23.51 0.47
CA VAL A 215 -19.93 23.22 0.38
C VAL A 215 -19.08 24.42 0.77
N LEU A 216 -19.49 25.65 0.47
CA LEU A 216 -18.80 26.85 0.94
C LEU A 216 -18.83 26.95 2.46
N ARG A 217 -19.96 26.65 3.10
CA ARG A 217 -20.09 26.62 4.57
C ARG A 217 -19.17 25.57 5.19
N LEU A 218 -19.09 24.36 4.61
CA LEU A 218 -18.18 23.32 5.07
C LEU A 218 -16.71 23.73 4.90
N CYS A 219 -16.36 24.44 3.83
CA CYS A 219 -15.03 25.04 3.66
C CYS A 219 -14.73 26.05 4.77
N MET A 220 -15.62 27.02 4.99
CA MET A 220 -15.43 28.10 5.96
C MET A 220 -15.37 27.60 7.42
N ARG A 221 -16.23 26.64 7.77
CA ARG A 221 -16.38 26.19 9.16
C ARG A 221 -15.41 25.06 9.53
N HIS A 222 -15.11 24.19 8.59
CA HIS A 222 -14.36 22.95 8.85
C HIS A 222 -13.11 22.79 7.97
N GLN A 223 -12.73 23.84 7.22
CA GLN A 223 -11.54 23.85 6.34
C GLN A 223 -11.53 22.67 5.32
N TRP A 224 -12.70 22.29 4.84
CA TRP A 224 -12.81 21.27 3.82
C TRP A 224 -12.26 21.80 2.49
N LYS A 225 -11.60 20.93 1.74
CA LYS A 225 -11.18 21.19 0.36
C LYS A 225 -12.16 20.48 -0.58
N ILE A 226 -12.72 21.21 -1.52
CA ILE A 226 -13.80 20.75 -2.38
C ILE A 226 -13.33 20.68 -3.85
N ALA A 227 -13.71 19.59 -4.53
CA ALA A 227 -13.56 19.49 -5.96
C ALA A 227 -14.94 19.38 -6.63
N PHE A 228 -15.26 20.32 -7.51
CA PHE A 228 -16.47 20.28 -8.33
C PHE A 228 -16.23 19.55 -9.64
N PHE A 229 -17.10 18.61 -9.95
CA PHE A 229 -17.27 18.07 -11.29
C PHE A 229 -18.70 18.40 -11.75
N SER A 230 -18.86 19.39 -12.59
CA SER A 230 -20.16 19.84 -13.05
C SER A 230 -20.14 20.16 -14.55
N PRO A 231 -20.52 19.21 -15.39
CA PRO A 231 -20.57 19.40 -16.85
C PRO A 231 -21.52 20.53 -17.28
N GLU A 232 -22.54 20.82 -16.47
CA GLU A 232 -23.53 21.89 -16.75
C GLU A 232 -22.96 23.30 -16.53
N ASN A 233 -21.95 23.44 -15.66
CA ASN A 233 -21.33 24.72 -15.33
C ASN A 233 -20.11 25.00 -16.27
N ASN A 234 -20.37 25.06 -17.55
CA ASN A 234 -19.36 25.40 -18.55
C ASN A 234 -19.80 26.66 -19.35
N PRO A 235 -18.98 27.73 -19.42
CA PRO A 235 -17.62 27.88 -18.86
C PRO A 235 -17.58 27.94 -17.30
N ILE A 236 -16.53 27.37 -16.74
CA ILE A 236 -16.32 27.28 -15.27
C ILE A 236 -16.40 28.67 -14.59
N VAL A 237 -15.99 29.73 -15.27
CA VAL A 237 -16.03 31.09 -14.75
C VAL A 237 -17.44 31.53 -14.32
N TYR A 238 -18.49 31.01 -14.94
CA TYR A 238 -19.86 31.29 -14.52
C TYR A 238 -20.22 30.65 -13.20
N HIS A 239 -19.65 29.47 -12.89
CA HIS A 239 -19.80 28.86 -11.59
C HIS A 239 -18.99 29.61 -10.52
N LEU A 240 -17.72 29.95 -10.81
CA LEU A 240 -16.90 30.76 -9.92
C LEU A 240 -17.58 32.07 -9.55
N ARG A 241 -18.19 32.75 -10.52
CA ARG A 241 -19.00 33.94 -10.27
C ARG A 241 -20.08 33.71 -9.22
N LYS A 242 -20.85 32.62 -9.35
CA LYS A 242 -21.90 32.28 -8.39
C LYS A 242 -21.34 32.03 -6.98
N LEU A 243 -20.21 31.35 -6.88
CA LEU A 243 -19.55 31.13 -5.59
C LEU A 243 -19.08 32.44 -4.96
N VAL A 244 -18.53 33.37 -5.74
CA VAL A 244 -18.15 34.72 -5.26
C VAL A 244 -19.39 35.50 -4.78
N GLU A 245 -20.51 35.46 -5.52
CA GLU A 245 -21.76 36.09 -5.09
C GLU A 245 -22.26 35.53 -3.75
N LYS A 246 -22.12 34.22 -3.50
CA LYS A 246 -22.47 33.57 -2.23
C LYS A 246 -21.54 33.97 -1.09
N LEU A 247 -20.24 33.99 -1.34
CA LEU A 247 -19.23 34.38 -0.34
C LEU A 247 -19.40 35.84 0.11
N THR A 248 -19.73 36.74 -0.81
CA THR A 248 -19.77 38.19 -0.55
C THR A 248 -21.17 38.72 -0.21
N GLY A 249 -22.22 38.01 -0.64
CA GLY A 249 -23.60 38.50 -0.58
C GLY A 249 -23.92 39.62 -1.59
N HIS A 250 -22.98 39.92 -2.52
CA HIS A 250 -23.11 40.95 -3.52
C HIS A 250 -23.24 40.41 -4.92
N ARG A 251 -23.97 41.11 -5.81
CA ARG A 251 -23.99 40.71 -7.23
C ARG A 251 -22.61 40.92 -7.84
N PHE A 252 -22.20 40.00 -8.68
CA PHE A 252 -20.93 40.05 -9.41
C PHE A 252 -21.03 41.08 -10.57
N GLN A 253 -21.12 42.32 -10.20
CA GLN A 253 -21.24 43.46 -11.14
C GLN A 253 -20.62 44.71 -10.54
N ASN A 254 -19.85 45.42 -11.33
CA ASN A 254 -19.27 46.68 -10.91
C ASN A 254 -20.37 47.70 -10.51
N GLY A 255 -20.17 48.37 -9.40
CA GLY A 255 -21.17 49.34 -8.87
C GLY A 255 -22.33 48.73 -8.06
N CYS A 256 -22.40 47.42 -7.88
CA CYS A 256 -23.41 46.72 -7.10
C CYS A 256 -22.92 46.28 -5.71
N GLY A 257 -21.98 47.00 -5.10
CA GLY A 257 -21.41 46.66 -3.78
C GLY A 257 -20.20 45.73 -3.82
N MET A 258 -19.92 45.15 -4.96
CA MET A 258 -18.69 44.38 -5.20
C MET A 258 -17.50 45.35 -5.30
N THR A 259 -16.54 45.20 -4.40
CA THR A 259 -15.28 45.97 -4.44
C THR A 259 -14.13 45.05 -4.89
N GLU A 260 -13.06 45.65 -5.41
CA GLU A 260 -11.83 44.91 -5.79
C GLU A 260 -11.29 44.06 -4.59
N GLY A 261 -11.36 44.61 -3.37
CA GLY A 261 -10.90 43.87 -2.18
C GLY A 261 -11.78 42.65 -1.85
N LEU A 262 -13.11 42.76 -2.00
CA LEU A 262 -14.02 41.62 -1.82
C LEU A 262 -13.79 40.55 -2.89
N LEU A 263 -13.58 40.97 -4.13
CA LEU A 263 -13.26 40.06 -5.22
C LEU A 263 -11.95 39.31 -4.95
N ALA A 264 -10.86 40.02 -4.67
CA ALA A 264 -9.55 39.44 -4.40
C ALA A 264 -9.60 38.45 -3.21
N ASN A 265 -10.22 38.84 -2.10
CA ASN A 265 -10.36 37.92 -0.95
C ASN A 265 -11.18 36.67 -1.29
N SER A 266 -12.20 36.78 -2.14
CA SER A 266 -12.98 35.63 -2.58
C SER A 266 -12.19 34.73 -3.52
N GLU A 267 -11.39 35.30 -4.42
CA GLU A 267 -10.49 34.54 -5.30
C GLU A 267 -9.43 33.78 -4.52
N ASP A 268 -8.81 34.41 -3.50
CA ASP A 268 -7.86 33.76 -2.60
C ASP A 268 -8.51 32.59 -1.85
N PHE A 269 -9.70 32.82 -1.27
CA PHE A 269 -10.44 31.77 -0.59
C PHE A 269 -10.79 30.60 -1.51
N LEU A 270 -11.28 30.87 -2.71
CA LEU A 270 -11.63 29.84 -3.70
C LEU A 270 -10.37 29.09 -4.19
N THR A 271 -9.27 29.79 -4.40
CA THR A 271 -7.99 29.18 -4.78
C THR A 271 -7.48 28.18 -3.75
N GLU A 272 -7.63 28.52 -2.48
CA GLU A 272 -7.21 27.62 -1.40
C GLU A 272 -8.13 26.42 -1.17
N ASN A 273 -9.44 26.58 -1.40
CA ASN A 273 -10.43 25.62 -0.92
C ASN A 273 -11.22 24.90 -2.01
N VAL A 274 -11.23 25.41 -3.25
CA VAL A 274 -12.11 24.91 -4.30
C VAL A 274 -11.32 24.60 -5.57
N SER A 275 -11.57 23.43 -6.15
CA SER A 275 -11.03 23.01 -7.43
C SER A 275 -12.16 22.62 -8.38
N HIS A 276 -11.95 22.79 -9.69
CA HIS A 276 -12.89 22.35 -10.72
C HIS A 276 -12.24 21.28 -11.59
N ILE A 277 -12.95 20.18 -11.79
CA ILE A 277 -12.53 19.09 -12.68
C ILE A 277 -13.26 19.28 -14.01
N SER A 278 -12.51 19.42 -15.09
CA SER A 278 -13.03 19.49 -16.47
C SER A 278 -12.61 18.25 -17.24
N LEU A 279 -13.56 17.63 -17.94
CA LEU A 279 -13.24 16.66 -18.97
C LEU A 279 -12.81 17.45 -20.22
N LYS A 280 -11.59 17.21 -20.68
CA LYS A 280 -11.08 17.75 -21.96
C LYS A 280 -11.65 16.96 -23.13
#